data_a8d1008792801eca8e130b090c19939a
#
_entry.id   a8d1008792801eca8e130b090c19939a
#
_cell.length_a   1.000
_cell.length_b   1.000
_cell.length_c   1.000
_cell.angle_alpha   90.00
_cell.angle_beta   90.00
_cell.angle_gamma   90.00
#
_symmetry.space_group_name_H-M   'P 1'
#
loop_
_entity.id
_entity.type
_entity.pdbx_description
1 polymer ?
#
loop_
_entity_poly.entity_id
_entity_poly.type
_entity_poly.pdbx_seq_one_letter_code
_entity_poly.pdbx_strand_id
1 'polypeptide(L)'
;MNGYVFVTPCHGLTPCLLPPKQNALLFSEVACMQDELSARTEGKRLDTIPFAIGFLSVFAFIVSAIAFPEPFIRFMDLLQDKIVKDLGWASVFFSFLVMLFTFGIVCSPIGSIRIGGRDAKPDFSFFRWFAISLCSGIGIGILFWGIGEPIYHLMQPPQNLGIAPKSHEAALFAISQSAMHWSIAQYCIYAICGVAFALMAFNEHLPLSIISGLDLVMPRKHYSLAKNIVHAACLFSICCTVISSIGALIMMISSCVAYLTGLERSFAMNAIVALVATAFFVGSSTTGLKRGMNFLAAQNTRMFFIILFYIFLFGPTLFILNMGTEAFGYMLTNFIRNSTLVSTEFMSDRWADSWIIVYMGAFFAYGPPIGLYLARLGKGRTVRQFLLMNVFAPSMFVYLWINTFGSLAIYYQWKNLVDVWSFVQTQGLESTVIGILQRFPFSMALIVFFVIVTMISFVTLVDPMTSVLATISTKGISAEEEAPKFLKVLWGGNMGGVALAV
;
A
#
# COMPACT_ATOMS: atom_id res chain seq x y z
N MET A 1 24.01 -56.04 7.36
CA MET A 1 24.43 -55.68 6.01
C MET A 1 24.20 -54.15 5.87
N ASN A 2 25.29 -53.43 6.03
CA ASN A 2 25.24 -51.96 6.01
C ASN A 2 25.30 -51.48 4.56
N GLY A 3 24.23 -50.86 4.09
CA GLY A 3 24.17 -50.29 2.75
C GLY A 3 24.95 -48.97 2.67
N TYR A 4 26.11 -49.01 2.08
CA TYR A 4 26.88 -47.83 1.68
C TYR A 4 26.50 -47.52 0.21
N VAL A 5 26.12 -46.28 -0.05
CA VAL A 5 25.90 -45.76 -1.41
C VAL A 5 27.19 -45.03 -1.81
N PHE A 6 27.80 -45.44 -2.89
CA PHE A 6 28.93 -44.75 -3.51
C PHE A 6 28.46 -43.60 -4.37
N VAL A 7 28.86 -42.39 -4.04
CA VAL A 7 28.73 -41.23 -4.91
C VAL A 7 30.05 -41.06 -5.67
N THR A 8 30.05 -41.20 -6.96
CA THR A 8 31.20 -40.94 -7.84
C THR A 8 31.56 -39.48 -7.85
N PRO A 9 32.80 -39.06 -7.48
CA PRO A 9 33.17 -37.66 -7.44
C PRO A 9 33.54 -37.14 -8.84
N CYS A 10 33.06 -35.95 -9.17
CA CYS A 10 33.70 -35.12 -10.16
C CYS A 10 34.98 -34.53 -9.55
N HIS A 11 36.12 -35.02 -10.05
CA HIS A 11 37.50 -34.53 -9.85
C HIS A 11 38.00 -34.13 -8.43
N GLY A 12 38.71 -35.03 -7.81
CA GLY A 12 39.92 -34.68 -7.01
C GLY A 12 39.74 -34.61 -5.50
N LEU A 13 38.72 -35.20 -4.84
CA LEU A 13 38.62 -35.27 -3.38
C LEU A 13 38.45 -36.72 -2.89
N THR A 14 39.19 -37.08 -1.82
CA THR A 14 39.12 -38.37 -1.12
C THR A 14 37.71 -38.61 -0.54
N PRO A 15 37.16 -39.83 -0.58
CA PRO A 15 35.84 -40.12 -0.05
C PRO A 15 35.85 -40.06 1.49
N CYS A 16 35.07 -39.11 2.05
CA CYS A 16 34.77 -39.07 3.48
C CYS A 16 33.49 -39.88 3.75
N LEU A 17 33.59 -40.87 4.62
CA LEU A 17 32.46 -41.63 5.16
C LEU A 17 31.76 -40.81 6.26
N LEU A 18 30.56 -40.35 6.04
CA LEU A 18 29.75 -39.61 7.01
C LEU A 18 28.78 -40.55 7.75
N PRO A 19 28.48 -40.29 9.03
CA PRO A 19 27.54 -41.12 9.81
C PRO A 19 26.09 -41.01 9.30
N PRO A 20 25.24 -42.05 9.54
CA PRO A 20 23.91 -42.18 8.93
C PRO A 20 22.93 -40.99 9.11
N LYS A 21 23.06 -40.23 10.21
CA LYS A 21 22.24 -39.04 10.47
C LYS A 21 22.61 -37.84 9.59
N GLN A 22 23.86 -37.73 9.15
CA GLN A 22 24.31 -36.68 8.24
C GLN A 22 23.92 -36.99 6.77
N ASN A 23 23.81 -38.28 6.42
CA ASN A 23 23.33 -38.69 5.11
C ASN A 23 21.86 -38.27 4.88
N ALA A 24 20.99 -38.35 5.90
CA ALA A 24 19.60 -37.91 5.76
C ALA A 24 19.47 -36.39 5.53
N LEU A 25 20.34 -35.59 6.15
CA LEU A 25 20.42 -34.14 5.92
C LEU A 25 20.97 -33.83 4.53
N LEU A 26 22.04 -34.51 4.09
CA LEU A 26 22.59 -34.37 2.74
C LEU A 26 21.61 -34.79 1.65
N PHE A 27 20.84 -35.87 1.86
CA PHE A 27 19.78 -36.29 0.91
C PHE A 27 18.64 -35.28 0.88
N SER A 28 18.30 -34.64 2.01
CA SER A 28 17.28 -33.58 2.02
C SER A 28 17.79 -32.29 1.35
N GLU A 29 19.05 -31.94 1.51
CA GLU A 29 19.70 -30.82 0.84
C GLU A 29 19.87 -31.07 -0.67
N VAL A 30 20.30 -32.28 -1.06
CA VAL A 30 20.42 -32.67 -2.48
C VAL A 30 19.04 -32.76 -3.16
N ALA A 31 18.01 -33.26 -2.48
CA ALA A 31 16.65 -33.24 -2.98
C ALA A 31 16.10 -31.81 -3.11
N CYS A 32 16.39 -30.94 -2.14
CA CYS A 32 16.04 -29.51 -2.20
C CYS A 32 16.80 -28.80 -3.33
N MET A 33 18.11 -29.08 -3.49
CA MET A 33 18.91 -28.57 -4.63
C MET A 33 18.43 -29.11 -5.99
N GLN A 34 17.98 -30.37 -6.07
CA GLN A 34 17.41 -30.92 -7.29
C GLN A 34 16.04 -30.32 -7.62
N ASP A 35 15.20 -30.08 -6.62
CA ASP A 35 13.95 -29.35 -6.79
C ASP A 35 14.20 -27.88 -7.17
N GLU A 36 15.21 -27.21 -6.61
CA GLU A 36 15.62 -25.86 -7.02
C GLU A 36 16.25 -25.85 -8.42
N LEU A 37 17.06 -26.84 -8.79
CA LEU A 37 17.64 -26.94 -10.13
C LEU A 37 16.57 -27.26 -11.18
N SER A 38 15.61 -28.11 -10.84
CA SER A 38 14.45 -28.41 -11.71
C SER A 38 13.54 -27.17 -11.84
N ALA A 39 13.35 -26.41 -10.77
CA ALA A 39 12.61 -25.13 -10.81
C ALA A 39 13.34 -24.06 -11.65
N ARG A 40 14.67 -24.07 -11.69
CA ARG A 40 15.48 -23.16 -12.53
C ARG A 40 15.50 -23.57 -14.01
N THR A 41 15.35 -24.85 -14.32
CA THR A 41 15.32 -25.38 -15.70
C THR A 41 13.91 -25.45 -16.28
N GLU A 42 12.87 -25.53 -15.45
CA GLU A 42 11.50 -25.35 -15.89
C GLU A 42 11.18 -23.87 -16.00
N GLY A 43 11.01 -23.38 -17.24
CA GLY A 43 10.67 -21.98 -17.50
C GLY A 43 9.53 -21.45 -16.62
N LYS A 44 9.48 -20.15 -16.36
CA LYS A 44 8.53 -19.44 -15.48
C LYS A 44 7.09 -19.92 -15.73
N ARG A 45 6.59 -20.82 -14.86
CA ARG A 45 5.27 -21.45 -14.99
C ARG A 45 4.26 -20.76 -14.09
N LEU A 46 3.02 -20.68 -14.56
CA LEU A 46 1.88 -20.20 -13.78
C LEU A 46 1.67 -21.10 -12.55
N ASP A 47 1.49 -20.50 -11.38
CA ASP A 47 1.00 -21.19 -10.18
C ASP A 47 -0.53 -21.30 -10.25
N THR A 48 -0.99 -22.34 -10.94
CA THR A 48 -2.37 -22.46 -11.41
C THR A 48 -3.41 -22.47 -10.29
N ILE A 49 -3.13 -23.10 -9.15
CA ILE A 49 -4.12 -23.23 -8.06
C ILE A 49 -4.38 -21.87 -7.38
N PRO A 50 -3.38 -21.15 -6.83
CA PRO A 50 -3.63 -19.82 -6.25
C PRO A 50 -4.17 -18.83 -7.27
N PHE A 51 -3.66 -18.89 -8.52
CA PHE A 51 -4.15 -18.04 -9.61
C PHE A 51 -5.64 -18.28 -9.87
N ALA A 52 -6.06 -19.54 -10.04
CA ALA A 52 -7.45 -19.87 -10.33
C ALA A 52 -8.37 -19.46 -9.17
N ILE A 53 -8.00 -19.76 -7.92
CA ILE A 53 -8.80 -19.37 -6.75
C ILE A 53 -8.90 -17.84 -6.66
N GLY A 54 -7.79 -17.11 -6.78
CA GLY A 54 -7.78 -15.65 -6.74
C GLY A 54 -8.60 -15.02 -7.87
N PHE A 55 -8.40 -15.48 -9.09
CA PHE A 55 -9.12 -15.00 -10.28
C PHE A 55 -10.63 -15.26 -10.18
N LEU A 56 -11.02 -16.48 -9.81
CA LEU A 56 -12.44 -16.85 -9.69
C LEU A 56 -13.12 -16.13 -8.53
N SER A 57 -12.43 -15.89 -7.41
CA SER A 57 -13.02 -15.11 -6.31
C SER A 57 -13.24 -13.65 -6.70
N VAL A 58 -12.29 -13.01 -7.40
CA VAL A 58 -12.49 -11.65 -7.95
C VAL A 58 -13.62 -11.62 -8.95
N PHE A 59 -13.66 -12.60 -9.89
CA PHE A 59 -14.72 -12.69 -10.89
C PHE A 59 -16.10 -12.87 -10.23
N ALA A 60 -16.22 -13.80 -9.27
CA ALA A 60 -17.46 -14.03 -8.53
C ALA A 60 -17.91 -12.78 -7.76
N PHE A 61 -16.97 -12.08 -7.13
CA PHE A 61 -17.23 -10.82 -6.42
C PHE A 61 -17.85 -9.77 -7.36
N ILE A 62 -17.25 -9.58 -8.54
CA ILE A 62 -17.73 -8.62 -9.55
C ILE A 62 -19.08 -9.00 -10.10
N VAL A 63 -19.24 -10.27 -10.51
CA VAL A 63 -20.53 -10.76 -11.04
C VAL A 63 -21.64 -10.57 -9.99
N SER A 64 -21.35 -10.87 -8.73
CA SER A 64 -22.31 -10.66 -7.64
C SER A 64 -22.67 -9.20 -7.44
N ALA A 65 -21.70 -8.29 -7.54
CA ALA A 65 -21.93 -6.85 -7.41
C ALA A 65 -22.80 -6.30 -8.54
N ILE A 66 -22.60 -6.78 -9.78
CA ILE A 66 -23.36 -6.32 -10.96
C ILE A 66 -24.74 -6.98 -11.03
N ALA A 67 -24.83 -8.31 -10.81
CA ALA A 67 -26.07 -9.05 -10.96
C ALA A 67 -27.05 -8.85 -9.79
N PHE A 68 -26.54 -8.59 -8.60
CA PHE A 68 -27.31 -8.48 -7.36
C PHE A 68 -26.86 -7.30 -6.51
N PRO A 69 -26.92 -6.04 -6.98
CA PRO A 69 -26.27 -4.90 -6.33
C PRO A 69 -26.75 -4.69 -4.89
N GLU A 70 -28.07 -4.62 -4.64
CA GLU A 70 -28.56 -4.38 -3.29
C GLU A 70 -28.30 -5.52 -2.28
N PRO A 71 -28.55 -6.82 -2.61
CA PRO A 71 -28.17 -7.93 -1.74
C PRO A 71 -26.67 -7.99 -1.48
N PHE A 72 -25.85 -7.66 -2.49
CA PHE A 72 -24.40 -7.62 -2.39
C PHE A 72 -23.92 -6.54 -1.42
N ILE A 73 -24.44 -5.31 -1.55
CA ILE A 73 -24.11 -4.20 -0.63
C ILE A 73 -24.49 -4.58 0.81
N ARG A 74 -25.70 -5.07 1.04
CA ARG A 74 -26.14 -5.52 2.37
C ARG A 74 -25.23 -6.61 2.95
N PHE A 75 -24.83 -7.57 2.13
CA PHE A 75 -23.91 -8.62 2.57
C PHE A 75 -22.56 -8.04 2.99
N MET A 76 -22.03 -7.11 2.19
CA MET A 76 -20.73 -6.45 2.47
C MET A 76 -20.81 -5.61 3.75
N ASP A 77 -21.89 -4.86 3.94
CA ASP A 77 -22.12 -4.06 5.15
C ASP A 77 -22.19 -4.95 6.40
N LEU A 78 -22.94 -6.06 6.35
CA LEU A 78 -23.02 -7.02 7.44
C LEU A 78 -21.68 -7.68 7.75
N LEU A 79 -20.93 -8.05 6.70
CA LEU A 79 -19.60 -8.65 6.83
C LEU A 79 -18.63 -7.66 7.46
N GLN A 80 -18.62 -6.41 6.97
CA GLN A 80 -17.78 -5.34 7.51
C GLN A 80 -18.13 -5.07 8.98
N ASP A 81 -19.42 -4.88 9.30
CA ASP A 81 -19.87 -4.63 10.67
C ASP A 81 -19.45 -5.78 11.62
N LYS A 82 -19.59 -7.02 11.17
CA LYS A 82 -19.16 -8.20 11.95
C LYS A 82 -17.64 -8.21 12.16
N ILE A 83 -16.85 -8.01 11.12
CA ILE A 83 -15.39 -7.99 11.22
C ILE A 83 -14.92 -6.86 12.13
N VAL A 84 -15.50 -5.67 11.98
CA VAL A 84 -15.17 -4.50 12.80
C VAL A 84 -15.50 -4.76 14.28
N LYS A 85 -16.67 -5.32 14.59
CA LYS A 85 -17.08 -5.62 15.95
C LYS A 85 -16.25 -6.72 16.60
N ASP A 86 -16.01 -7.83 15.88
CA ASP A 86 -15.38 -9.01 16.45
C ASP A 86 -13.84 -8.89 16.48
N LEU A 87 -13.24 -8.29 15.46
CA LEU A 87 -11.79 -8.26 15.23
C LEU A 87 -11.17 -6.86 15.25
N GLY A 88 -11.97 -5.80 15.35
CA GLY A 88 -11.49 -4.43 15.30
C GLY A 88 -10.42 -4.12 16.35
N TRP A 89 -10.64 -4.55 17.59
CA TRP A 89 -9.66 -4.41 18.68
C TRP A 89 -8.31 -5.05 18.32
N ALA A 90 -8.34 -6.20 17.67
CA ALA A 90 -7.13 -6.91 17.29
C ALA A 90 -6.36 -6.16 16.21
N SER A 91 -7.03 -5.60 15.19
CA SER A 91 -6.38 -4.81 14.14
C SER A 91 -5.66 -3.59 14.73
N VAL A 92 -6.27 -2.88 15.68
CA VAL A 92 -5.68 -1.72 16.35
C VAL A 92 -4.54 -2.14 17.27
N PHE A 93 -4.75 -3.15 18.11
CA PHE A 93 -3.73 -3.62 19.05
C PHE A 93 -2.48 -4.15 18.35
N PHE A 94 -2.65 -5.01 17.35
CA PHE A 94 -1.52 -5.56 16.60
C PHE A 94 -0.81 -4.51 15.74
N SER A 95 -1.50 -3.51 15.20
CA SER A 95 -0.86 -2.41 14.50
C SER A 95 0.06 -1.61 15.43
N PHE A 96 -0.40 -1.35 16.66
CA PHE A 96 0.42 -0.69 17.67
C PHE A 96 1.64 -1.53 18.08
N LEU A 97 1.46 -2.85 18.27
CA LEU A 97 2.59 -3.76 18.53
C LEU A 97 3.59 -3.80 17.38
N VAL A 98 3.12 -3.81 16.12
CA VAL A 98 4.00 -3.76 14.94
C VAL A 98 4.80 -2.45 14.91
N MET A 99 4.21 -1.31 15.29
CA MET A 99 4.94 -0.05 15.42
C MET A 99 6.06 -0.16 16.47
N LEU A 100 5.74 -0.65 17.68
CA LEU A 100 6.73 -0.83 18.75
C LEU A 100 7.85 -1.79 18.33
N PHE A 101 7.50 -2.90 17.70
CA PHE A 101 8.44 -3.87 17.18
C PHE A 101 9.37 -3.27 16.12
N THR A 102 8.80 -2.49 15.19
CA THR A 102 9.56 -1.81 14.15
C THR A 102 10.57 -0.82 14.75
N PHE A 103 10.15 -0.02 15.72
CA PHE A 103 11.05 0.91 16.44
C PHE A 103 12.13 0.14 17.24
N GLY A 104 11.73 -0.97 17.88
CA GLY A 104 12.69 -1.85 18.58
C GLY A 104 13.77 -2.38 17.64
N ILE A 105 13.41 -2.83 16.43
CA ILE A 105 14.38 -3.28 15.41
C ILE A 105 15.31 -2.13 14.99
N VAL A 106 14.77 -0.95 14.73
CA VAL A 106 15.58 0.23 14.34
C VAL A 106 16.64 0.55 15.38
N CYS A 107 16.31 0.44 16.68
CA CYS A 107 17.21 0.73 17.79
C CYS A 107 18.15 -0.44 18.14
N SER A 108 17.83 -1.66 17.69
CA SER A 108 18.56 -2.89 18.04
C SER A 108 19.77 -3.17 17.11
N PRO A 109 20.66 -4.12 17.49
CA PRO A 109 21.71 -4.64 16.60
C PRO A 109 21.19 -5.29 15.32
N ILE A 110 19.96 -5.83 15.32
CA ILE A 110 19.29 -6.40 14.13
C ILE A 110 19.24 -5.36 13.01
N GLY A 111 19.04 -4.09 13.35
CA GLY A 111 19.05 -2.99 12.40
C GLY A 111 20.35 -2.84 11.59
N SER A 112 21.46 -3.42 12.04
CA SER A 112 22.76 -3.39 11.32
C SER A 112 22.91 -4.50 10.28
N ILE A 113 22.05 -5.51 10.28
CA ILE A 113 22.08 -6.61 9.29
C ILE A 113 21.92 -6.02 7.89
N ARG A 114 22.80 -6.41 6.95
CA ARG A 114 22.74 -5.98 5.56
C ARG A 114 21.95 -7.01 4.74
N ILE A 115 20.95 -6.53 4.04
CA ILE A 115 20.12 -7.32 3.13
C ILE A 115 20.97 -7.72 1.92
N GLY A 116 21.10 -9.02 1.68
CA GLY A 116 21.94 -9.61 0.63
C GLY A 116 23.40 -9.80 1.00
N GLY A 117 23.77 -9.68 2.30
CA GLY A 117 25.13 -9.92 2.78
C GLY A 117 26.06 -8.70 2.73
N ARG A 118 27.30 -8.87 3.22
CA ARG A 118 28.24 -7.75 3.43
C ARG A 118 28.64 -7.02 2.15
N ASP A 119 28.76 -7.73 1.04
CA ASP A 119 29.24 -7.20 -0.25
C ASP A 119 28.13 -6.70 -1.16
N ALA A 120 26.86 -6.86 -0.75
CA ALA A 120 25.72 -6.43 -1.54
C ALA A 120 25.71 -4.91 -1.73
N LYS A 121 25.49 -4.46 -2.97
CA LYS A 121 25.41 -3.06 -3.34
C LYS A 121 23.97 -2.65 -3.61
N PRO A 122 23.56 -1.40 -3.22
CA PRO A 122 22.24 -0.90 -3.49
C PRO A 122 21.98 -0.67 -4.99
N ASP A 123 20.80 -1.08 -5.47
CA ASP A 123 20.37 -0.87 -6.86
C ASP A 123 19.86 0.57 -7.13
N PHE A 124 19.44 1.29 -6.09
CA PHE A 124 18.80 2.59 -6.21
C PHE A 124 19.52 3.66 -5.39
N SER A 125 19.58 4.92 -5.91
CA SER A 125 19.95 6.08 -5.11
C SER A 125 18.90 6.37 -4.03
N PHE A 126 19.26 7.10 -2.96
CA PHE A 126 18.34 7.42 -1.86
C PHE A 126 17.06 8.11 -2.34
N PHE A 127 17.16 9.10 -3.22
CA PHE A 127 15.98 9.82 -3.73
C PHE A 127 15.06 8.90 -4.56
N ARG A 128 15.61 8.05 -5.42
CA ARG A 128 14.82 7.12 -6.22
C ARG A 128 14.14 6.07 -5.33
N TRP A 129 14.86 5.58 -4.36
CA TRP A 129 14.31 4.65 -3.37
C TRP A 129 13.16 5.28 -2.58
N PHE A 130 13.37 6.49 -2.04
CA PHE A 130 12.32 7.28 -1.37
C PHE A 130 11.10 7.46 -2.26
N ALA A 131 11.29 7.90 -3.51
CA ALA A 131 10.20 8.14 -4.43
C ALA A 131 9.36 6.88 -4.72
N ILE A 132 10.03 5.74 -4.93
CA ILE A 132 9.33 4.47 -5.17
C ILE A 132 8.58 4.05 -3.91
N SER A 133 9.22 4.12 -2.74
CA SER A 133 8.64 3.79 -1.44
C SER A 133 7.41 4.62 -1.13
N LEU A 134 7.52 5.94 -1.31
CA LEU A 134 6.44 6.90 -1.12
C LEU A 134 5.26 6.59 -2.04
N CYS A 135 5.50 6.54 -3.35
CA CYS A 135 4.45 6.41 -4.34
C CYS A 135 3.72 5.04 -4.30
N SER A 136 4.40 3.98 -3.89
CA SER A 136 3.78 2.66 -3.74
C SER A 136 2.86 2.53 -2.51
N GLY A 137 3.03 3.39 -1.51
CA GLY A 137 2.26 3.35 -0.27
C GLY A 137 1.08 4.32 -0.21
N ILE A 138 1.21 5.50 -0.83
CA ILE A 138 0.21 6.57 -0.70
C ILE A 138 -0.85 6.50 -1.82
N GLY A 139 -0.42 6.26 -3.04
CA GLY A 139 -1.28 6.25 -4.19
C GLY A 139 -2.08 7.53 -4.41
N ILE A 140 -3.26 7.36 -5.03
CA ILE A 140 -4.18 8.46 -5.33
C ILE A 140 -4.94 8.97 -4.10
N GLY A 141 -5.10 8.13 -3.06
CA GLY A 141 -5.95 8.43 -1.90
C GLY A 141 -5.60 9.73 -1.21
N ILE A 142 -4.31 10.04 -1.05
CA ILE A 142 -3.88 11.25 -0.35
C ILE A 142 -4.28 12.55 -1.05
N LEU A 143 -4.53 12.50 -2.37
CA LEU A 143 -4.86 13.70 -3.15
C LEU A 143 -6.22 14.28 -2.77
N PHE A 144 -7.16 13.46 -2.33
CA PHE A 144 -8.47 13.93 -1.87
C PHE A 144 -8.70 13.70 -0.38
N TRP A 145 -8.20 12.60 0.21
CA TRP A 145 -8.30 12.40 1.64
C TRP A 145 -7.44 13.38 2.46
N GLY A 146 -6.37 13.93 1.86
CA GLY A 146 -5.59 15.02 2.48
C GLY A 146 -6.41 16.28 2.78
N ILE A 147 -7.53 16.47 2.09
CA ILE A 147 -8.53 17.53 2.32
C ILE A 147 -9.73 16.98 3.09
N GLY A 148 -10.28 15.85 2.64
CA GLY A 148 -11.54 15.32 3.13
C GLY A 148 -11.48 14.87 4.58
N GLU A 149 -10.50 14.07 4.94
CA GLU A 149 -10.43 13.50 6.29
C GLU A 149 -10.25 14.56 7.38
N PRO A 150 -9.36 15.57 7.24
CA PRO A 150 -9.32 16.67 8.20
C PRO A 150 -10.65 17.42 8.36
N ILE A 151 -11.42 17.57 7.29
CA ILE A 151 -12.75 18.23 7.37
C ILE A 151 -13.76 17.34 8.07
N TYR A 152 -13.78 16.03 7.80
CA TYR A 152 -14.63 15.10 8.55
C TYR A 152 -14.33 15.14 10.05
N HIS A 153 -13.06 15.11 10.44
CA HIS A 153 -12.66 15.12 11.84
C HIS A 153 -12.87 16.47 12.52
N LEU A 154 -12.78 17.59 11.79
CA LEU A 154 -13.14 18.90 12.28
C LEU A 154 -14.63 19.01 12.61
N MET A 155 -15.47 18.47 11.70
CA MET A 155 -16.91 18.63 11.78
C MET A 155 -17.59 17.55 12.64
N GLN A 156 -17.00 16.35 12.67
CA GLN A 156 -17.49 15.18 13.38
C GLN A 156 -16.34 14.50 14.16
N PRO A 157 -15.74 15.17 15.14
CA PRO A 157 -14.74 14.55 16.00
C PRO A 157 -15.38 13.47 16.87
N PRO A 158 -14.60 12.49 17.39
CA PRO A 158 -15.12 11.46 18.27
C PRO A 158 -15.68 12.08 19.56
N GLN A 159 -16.96 11.87 19.83
CA GLN A 159 -17.67 12.44 21.00
C GLN A 159 -17.04 11.98 22.32
N ASN A 160 -16.53 10.76 22.35
CA ASN A 160 -15.90 10.16 23.52
C ASN A 160 -14.61 10.85 23.98
N LEU A 161 -14.00 11.65 23.12
CA LEU A 161 -12.84 12.46 23.50
C LEU A 161 -13.22 13.81 24.12
N GLY A 162 -14.52 14.18 24.08
CA GLY A 162 -15.01 15.47 24.59
C GLY A 162 -14.63 16.67 23.71
N ILE A 163 -14.23 16.42 22.47
CA ILE A 163 -13.80 17.45 21.51
C ILE A 163 -15.02 18.07 20.86
N ALA A 164 -15.22 19.36 21.03
CA ALA A 164 -16.33 20.09 20.41
C ALA A 164 -16.09 20.26 18.89
N PRO A 165 -17.11 19.96 18.02
CA PRO A 165 -17.01 20.22 16.59
C PRO A 165 -16.63 21.67 16.27
N LYS A 166 -15.86 21.89 15.21
CA LYS A 166 -15.38 23.20 14.75
C LYS A 166 -14.52 23.98 15.77
N SER A 167 -14.10 23.34 16.86
CA SER A 167 -13.22 23.95 17.85
C SER A 167 -11.77 23.96 17.38
N HIS A 168 -10.92 24.74 18.05
CA HIS A 168 -9.48 24.69 17.83
C HIS A 168 -8.90 23.30 18.10
N GLU A 169 -9.34 22.64 19.19
CA GLU A 169 -8.93 21.29 19.52
C GLU A 169 -9.36 20.28 18.44
N ALA A 170 -10.57 20.44 17.87
CA ALA A 170 -11.01 19.61 16.74
C ALA A 170 -10.11 19.81 15.51
N ALA A 171 -9.62 21.01 15.26
CA ALA A 171 -8.69 21.26 14.15
C ALA A 171 -7.33 20.58 14.38
N LEU A 172 -6.79 20.65 15.60
CA LEU A 172 -5.54 19.95 15.98
C LEU A 172 -5.70 18.44 15.90
N PHE A 173 -6.80 17.91 16.42
CA PHE A 173 -7.15 16.49 16.31
C PHE A 173 -7.27 16.08 14.85
N ALA A 174 -7.97 16.86 14.02
CA ALA A 174 -8.20 16.57 12.62
C ALA A 174 -6.89 16.39 11.83
N ILE A 175 -5.96 17.34 11.95
CA ILE A 175 -4.65 17.26 11.26
C ILE A 175 -3.82 16.10 11.82
N SER A 176 -3.73 15.97 13.13
CA SER A 176 -2.89 14.96 13.78
C SER A 176 -3.41 13.55 13.51
N GLN A 177 -4.72 13.32 13.62
CA GLN A 177 -5.31 11.99 13.44
C GLN A 177 -5.27 11.55 11.98
N SER A 178 -5.60 12.43 11.04
CA SER A 178 -5.46 12.14 9.61
C SER A 178 -4.00 11.80 9.25
N ALA A 179 -3.04 12.56 9.79
CA ALA A 179 -1.63 12.23 9.59
C ALA A 179 -1.24 10.88 10.19
N MET A 180 -1.77 10.52 11.37
CA MET A 180 -1.52 9.21 11.99
C MET A 180 -2.12 8.06 11.17
N HIS A 181 -3.31 8.20 10.63
CA HIS A 181 -3.96 7.18 9.79
C HIS A 181 -3.11 6.86 8.55
N TRP A 182 -2.59 7.86 7.88
CA TRP A 182 -1.86 7.73 6.61
C TRP A 182 -0.34 7.60 6.75
N SER A 183 0.21 7.47 7.97
CA SER A 183 1.65 7.48 8.16
C SER A 183 2.20 6.26 8.92
N ILE A 184 2.64 6.44 10.14
CA ILE A 184 3.54 5.52 10.87
C ILE A 184 3.01 4.09 10.93
N ALA A 185 1.75 3.88 11.32
CA ALA A 185 1.18 2.54 11.47
C ALA A 185 1.15 1.77 10.14
N GLN A 186 0.65 2.43 9.10
CA GLN A 186 0.59 1.90 7.73
C GLN A 186 1.97 1.45 7.26
N TYR A 187 2.94 2.36 7.33
CA TYR A 187 4.28 2.10 6.83
C TYR A 187 5.05 1.09 7.68
N CYS A 188 4.81 1.01 8.99
CA CYS A 188 5.39 -0.05 9.84
C CYS A 188 4.90 -1.44 9.41
N ILE A 189 3.59 -1.61 9.15
CA ILE A 189 3.03 -2.88 8.68
C ILE A 189 3.66 -3.29 7.35
N TYR A 190 3.79 -2.36 6.40
CA TYR A 190 4.38 -2.64 5.09
C TYR A 190 5.88 -2.95 5.18
N ALA A 191 6.63 -2.14 5.93
CA ALA A 191 8.07 -2.26 6.01
C ALA A 191 8.52 -3.50 6.78
N ILE A 192 7.80 -3.94 7.82
CA ILE A 192 8.16 -5.15 8.56
C ILE A 192 7.98 -6.40 7.69
N CYS A 193 6.89 -6.47 6.92
CA CYS A 193 6.71 -7.51 5.91
C CYS A 193 7.84 -7.46 4.87
N GLY A 194 8.19 -6.25 4.42
CA GLY A 194 9.27 -6.03 3.45
C GLY A 194 10.63 -6.48 3.95
N VAL A 195 10.99 -6.19 5.21
CA VAL A 195 12.24 -6.67 5.82
C VAL A 195 12.25 -8.19 5.89
N ALA A 196 11.16 -8.81 6.36
CA ALA A 196 11.08 -10.26 6.46
C ALA A 196 11.29 -10.93 5.09
N PHE A 197 10.54 -10.51 4.08
CA PHE A 197 10.67 -11.06 2.73
C PHE A 197 12.03 -10.76 2.08
N ALA A 198 12.62 -9.58 2.35
CA ALA A 198 13.94 -9.25 1.83
C ALA A 198 15.04 -10.13 2.43
N LEU A 199 15.01 -10.35 3.75
CA LEU A 199 15.97 -11.24 4.41
C LEU A 199 15.82 -12.68 3.91
N MET A 200 14.59 -13.21 3.82
CA MET A 200 14.35 -14.54 3.29
C MET A 200 14.85 -14.70 1.85
N ALA A 201 14.57 -13.71 1.00
CA ALA A 201 14.93 -13.78 -0.41
C ALA A 201 16.40 -13.55 -0.71
N PHE A 202 17.05 -12.59 -0.02
CA PHE A 202 18.42 -12.18 -0.35
C PHE A 202 19.49 -12.77 0.57
N ASN A 203 19.15 -13.09 1.84
CA ASN A 203 20.11 -13.65 2.78
C ASN A 203 19.99 -15.18 2.88
N GLU A 204 18.75 -15.70 2.90
CA GLU A 204 18.47 -17.14 2.96
C GLU A 204 18.28 -17.77 1.59
N HIS A 205 18.30 -16.96 0.50
CA HIS A 205 18.17 -17.41 -0.89
C HIS A 205 16.86 -18.17 -1.19
N LEU A 206 15.79 -17.92 -0.41
CA LEU A 206 14.47 -18.48 -0.65
C LEU A 206 13.75 -17.76 -1.80
N PRO A 207 12.78 -18.41 -2.46
CA PRO A 207 11.94 -17.73 -3.46
C PRO A 207 11.29 -16.48 -2.90
N LEU A 208 11.12 -15.45 -3.72
CA LEU A 208 10.39 -14.23 -3.34
C LEU A 208 8.89 -14.53 -3.27
N SER A 209 8.41 -14.87 -2.11
CA SER A 209 7.01 -15.23 -1.86
C SER A 209 6.53 -14.68 -0.52
N ILE A 210 5.23 -14.38 -0.44
CA ILE A 210 4.58 -13.92 0.80
C ILE A 210 4.68 -14.95 1.92
N ILE A 211 4.79 -16.23 1.57
CA ILE A 211 4.89 -17.33 2.53
C ILE A 211 6.33 -17.81 2.77
N SER A 212 7.34 -17.18 2.16
CA SER A 212 8.72 -17.54 2.41
C SER A 212 9.04 -17.44 3.89
N GLY A 213 9.56 -18.51 4.47
CA GLY A 213 9.82 -18.62 5.90
C GLY A 213 8.70 -19.21 6.75
N LEU A 214 7.47 -19.37 6.23
CA LEU A 214 6.40 -20.09 6.96
C LEU A 214 6.71 -21.58 7.15
N ASP A 215 7.49 -22.16 6.26
CA ASP A 215 7.99 -23.54 6.36
C ASP A 215 8.88 -23.75 7.58
N LEU A 216 9.48 -22.69 8.13
CA LEU A 216 10.27 -22.74 9.37
C LEU A 216 9.39 -22.94 10.61
N VAL A 217 8.12 -22.53 10.58
CA VAL A 217 7.22 -22.53 11.74
C VAL A 217 5.99 -23.42 11.53
N MET A 218 5.70 -23.84 10.29
CA MET A 218 4.52 -24.60 9.93
C MET A 218 4.87 -26.04 9.52
N PRO A 219 4.11 -27.07 9.99
CA PRO A 219 4.29 -28.44 9.53
C PRO A 219 4.10 -28.57 8.01
N ARG A 220 5.00 -29.27 7.33
CA ARG A 220 5.01 -29.44 5.86
C ARG A 220 3.67 -29.90 5.27
N LYS A 221 2.90 -30.73 6.01
CA LYS A 221 1.58 -31.22 5.58
C LYS A 221 0.54 -30.11 5.35
N HIS A 222 0.66 -28.97 6.04
CA HIS A 222 -0.26 -27.83 5.95
C HIS A 222 0.26 -26.71 5.04
N TYR A 223 1.55 -26.74 4.67
CA TYR A 223 2.21 -25.69 3.91
C TYR A 223 1.53 -25.41 2.56
N SER A 224 1.22 -26.47 1.78
CA SER A 224 0.59 -26.29 0.47
C SER A 224 -0.81 -25.66 0.56
N LEU A 225 -1.60 -26.03 1.56
CA LEU A 225 -2.92 -25.44 1.79
C LEU A 225 -2.79 -23.97 2.21
N ALA A 226 -1.91 -23.69 3.18
CA ALA A 226 -1.66 -22.32 3.65
C ALA A 226 -1.15 -21.43 2.50
N LYS A 227 -0.21 -21.93 1.68
CA LYS A 227 0.25 -21.24 0.48
C LYS A 227 -0.92 -20.82 -0.41
N ASN A 228 -1.77 -21.76 -0.79
CA ASN A 228 -2.86 -21.50 -1.72
C ASN A 228 -3.86 -20.49 -1.16
N ILE A 229 -4.20 -20.59 0.14
CA ILE A 229 -5.11 -19.66 0.80
C ILE A 229 -4.50 -18.24 0.89
N VAL A 230 -3.26 -18.13 1.37
CA VAL A 230 -2.61 -16.82 1.55
C VAL A 230 -2.38 -16.14 0.20
N HIS A 231 -1.91 -16.87 -0.82
CA HIS A 231 -1.73 -16.31 -2.16
C HIS A 231 -3.06 -15.85 -2.75
N ALA A 232 -4.12 -16.67 -2.66
CA ALA A 232 -5.45 -16.30 -3.17
C ALA A 232 -6.03 -15.08 -2.45
N ALA A 233 -5.91 -15.01 -1.12
CA ALA A 233 -6.35 -13.87 -0.32
C ALA A 233 -5.59 -12.58 -0.71
N CYS A 234 -4.27 -12.66 -0.91
CA CYS A 234 -3.48 -11.52 -1.35
C CYS A 234 -3.84 -11.08 -2.78
N LEU A 235 -4.05 -12.03 -3.72
CA LEU A 235 -4.52 -11.72 -5.06
C LEU A 235 -5.87 -10.99 -5.01
N PHE A 236 -6.81 -11.48 -4.23
CA PHE A 236 -8.12 -10.86 -4.04
C PHE A 236 -7.99 -9.44 -3.44
N SER A 237 -7.26 -9.29 -2.34
CA SER A 237 -7.04 -7.99 -1.67
C SER A 237 -6.43 -6.94 -2.60
N ILE A 238 -5.39 -7.31 -3.37
CA ILE A 238 -4.77 -6.40 -4.34
C ILE A 238 -5.78 -5.98 -5.40
N CYS A 239 -6.52 -6.93 -5.98
CA CYS A 239 -7.52 -6.61 -7.01
C CYS A 239 -8.58 -5.66 -6.50
N CYS A 240 -9.17 -5.90 -5.32
CA CYS A 240 -10.15 -5.01 -4.72
C CYS A 240 -9.59 -3.58 -4.51
N THR A 241 -8.35 -3.48 -4.00
CA THR A 241 -7.69 -2.19 -3.78
C THR A 241 -7.43 -1.44 -5.09
N VAL A 242 -6.97 -2.14 -6.13
CA VAL A 242 -6.72 -1.51 -7.44
C VAL A 242 -8.02 -1.06 -8.09
N ILE A 243 -9.08 -1.88 -8.05
CA ILE A 243 -10.39 -1.53 -8.60
C ILE A 243 -10.95 -0.29 -7.89
N SER A 244 -10.92 -0.24 -6.56
CA SER A 244 -11.31 0.95 -5.78
C SER A 244 -10.49 2.19 -6.17
N SER A 245 -9.18 2.03 -6.38
CA SER A 245 -8.30 3.13 -6.80
C SER A 245 -8.61 3.62 -8.22
N ILE A 246 -9.02 2.74 -9.14
CA ILE A 246 -9.48 3.13 -10.48
C ILE A 246 -10.78 3.93 -10.38
N GLY A 247 -11.73 3.50 -9.54
CA GLY A 247 -12.96 4.24 -9.29
C GLY A 247 -12.69 5.67 -8.80
N ALA A 248 -11.83 5.81 -7.78
CA ALA A 248 -11.42 7.11 -7.27
C ALA A 248 -10.72 7.99 -8.34
N LEU A 249 -9.88 7.38 -9.20
CA LEU A 249 -9.25 8.09 -10.32
C LEU A 249 -10.29 8.62 -11.31
N ILE A 250 -11.23 7.76 -11.70
CA ILE A 250 -12.29 8.13 -12.66
C ILE A 250 -13.08 9.32 -12.13
N MET A 251 -13.52 9.24 -10.86
CA MET A 251 -14.27 10.32 -10.23
C MET A 251 -13.48 11.63 -10.20
N MET A 252 -12.22 11.59 -9.79
CA MET A 252 -11.36 12.78 -9.70
C MET A 252 -11.09 13.39 -11.07
N ILE A 253 -10.66 12.61 -12.06
CA ILE A 253 -10.30 13.13 -13.38
C ILE A 253 -11.55 13.60 -14.12
N SER A 254 -12.67 12.84 -14.07
CA SER A 254 -13.91 13.26 -14.72
C SER A 254 -14.45 14.57 -14.13
N SER A 255 -14.34 14.78 -12.82
CA SER A 255 -14.71 16.03 -12.18
C SER A 255 -13.81 17.19 -12.64
N CYS A 256 -12.50 16.97 -12.73
CA CYS A 256 -11.58 17.97 -13.26
C CYS A 256 -11.87 18.30 -14.73
N VAL A 257 -12.10 17.29 -15.58
CA VAL A 257 -12.41 17.47 -17.00
C VAL A 257 -13.73 18.21 -17.17
N ALA A 258 -14.79 17.84 -16.41
CA ALA A 258 -16.06 18.51 -16.41
C ALA A 258 -15.92 20.02 -16.09
N TYR A 259 -15.14 20.33 -15.05
CA TYR A 259 -14.84 21.72 -14.70
C TYR A 259 -14.08 22.48 -15.79
N LEU A 260 -13.04 21.87 -16.37
CA LEU A 260 -12.19 22.51 -17.39
C LEU A 260 -12.92 22.74 -18.72
N THR A 261 -13.85 21.86 -19.08
CA THR A 261 -14.55 21.87 -20.37
C THR A 261 -15.96 22.44 -20.32
N GLY A 262 -16.57 22.54 -19.12
CA GLY A 262 -17.97 22.89 -18.94
C GLY A 262 -18.96 21.76 -19.31
N LEU A 263 -18.45 20.54 -19.62
CA LEU A 263 -19.29 19.39 -19.93
C LEU A 263 -19.79 18.73 -18.64
N GLU A 264 -21.01 18.21 -18.68
CA GLU A 264 -21.51 17.38 -17.57
C GLU A 264 -20.81 16.03 -17.51
N ARG A 265 -20.62 15.53 -16.28
CA ARG A 265 -20.09 14.17 -16.10
C ARG A 265 -21.05 13.16 -16.70
N SER A 266 -20.53 12.27 -17.53
CA SER A 266 -21.29 11.24 -18.22
C SER A 266 -20.60 9.89 -18.13
N PHE A 267 -21.34 8.80 -18.35
CA PHE A 267 -20.77 7.46 -18.46
C PHE A 267 -19.67 7.40 -19.54
N ALA A 268 -19.88 8.07 -20.69
CA ALA A 268 -18.88 8.09 -21.76
C ALA A 268 -17.57 8.75 -21.31
N MET A 269 -17.64 9.86 -20.55
CA MET A 269 -16.47 10.52 -19.97
C MET A 269 -15.73 9.56 -19.00
N ASN A 270 -16.46 8.92 -18.09
CA ASN A 270 -15.88 7.96 -17.15
C ASN A 270 -15.22 6.78 -17.88
N ALA A 271 -15.87 6.24 -18.90
CA ALA A 271 -15.33 5.14 -19.71
C ALA A 271 -14.06 5.53 -20.46
N ILE A 272 -13.98 6.73 -21.02
CA ILE A 272 -12.77 7.25 -21.69
C ILE A 272 -11.64 7.38 -20.66
N VAL A 273 -11.90 7.97 -19.50
CA VAL A 273 -10.89 8.12 -18.45
C VAL A 273 -10.37 6.74 -17.98
N ALA A 274 -11.28 5.79 -17.75
CA ALA A 274 -10.91 4.43 -17.36
C ALA A 274 -10.07 3.73 -18.43
N LEU A 275 -10.44 3.84 -19.70
CA LEU A 275 -9.72 3.25 -20.83
C LEU A 275 -8.31 3.84 -20.97
N VAL A 276 -8.19 5.17 -20.92
CA VAL A 276 -6.89 5.87 -20.99
C VAL A 276 -6.02 5.49 -19.81
N ALA A 277 -6.56 5.49 -18.59
CA ALA A 277 -5.83 5.09 -17.40
C ALA A 277 -5.34 3.63 -17.49
N THR A 278 -6.22 2.71 -17.91
CA THR A 278 -5.88 1.29 -18.09
C THR A 278 -4.76 1.10 -19.12
N ALA A 279 -4.88 1.73 -20.28
CA ALA A 279 -3.84 1.66 -21.31
C ALA A 279 -2.49 2.20 -20.79
N PHE A 280 -2.52 3.28 -20.02
CA PHE A 280 -1.32 3.90 -19.50
C PHE A 280 -0.62 3.05 -18.44
N PHE A 281 -1.34 2.51 -17.44
CA PHE A 281 -0.71 1.69 -16.41
C PHE A 281 -0.30 0.30 -16.92
N VAL A 282 -1.08 -0.34 -17.80
CA VAL A 282 -0.69 -1.61 -18.43
C VAL A 282 0.58 -1.41 -19.26
N GLY A 283 0.64 -0.35 -20.06
CA GLY A 283 1.86 0.01 -20.80
C GLY A 283 3.06 0.19 -19.88
N SER A 284 2.90 1.00 -18.81
CA SER A 284 3.96 1.26 -17.83
C SER A 284 4.44 -0.01 -17.15
N SER A 285 3.54 -0.87 -16.66
CA SER A 285 3.88 -2.10 -15.93
C SER A 285 4.75 -3.07 -16.75
N THR A 286 4.65 -3.03 -18.08
CA THR A 286 5.46 -3.87 -18.97
C THR A 286 6.91 -3.39 -19.13
N THR A 287 7.21 -2.14 -18.77
CA THR A 287 8.57 -1.56 -18.89
C THR A 287 9.52 -1.99 -17.77
N GLY A 288 8.98 -2.49 -16.67
CA GLY A 288 9.72 -3.04 -15.54
C GLY A 288 10.15 -2.02 -14.49
N LEU A 289 10.50 -2.54 -13.29
CA LEU A 289 10.81 -1.78 -12.09
C LEU A 289 11.99 -0.80 -12.28
N LYS A 290 13.07 -1.26 -12.90
CA LYS A 290 14.32 -0.46 -12.97
C LYS A 290 14.27 0.71 -13.95
N ARG A 291 13.32 0.75 -14.89
CA ARG A 291 13.22 1.81 -15.91
C ARG A 291 11.95 2.64 -15.76
N GLY A 292 10.78 2.13 -16.14
CA GLY A 292 9.54 2.90 -16.22
C GLY A 292 9.01 3.32 -14.84
N MET A 293 8.80 2.36 -13.95
CA MET A 293 8.26 2.63 -12.61
C MET A 293 9.14 3.58 -11.80
N ASN A 294 10.48 3.39 -11.86
CA ASN A 294 11.44 4.25 -11.17
C ASN A 294 11.40 5.70 -11.69
N PHE A 295 11.30 5.87 -13.01
CA PHE A 295 11.20 7.21 -13.62
C PHE A 295 9.89 7.90 -13.20
N LEU A 296 8.75 7.22 -13.33
CA LEU A 296 7.44 7.78 -12.99
C LEU A 296 7.33 8.13 -11.51
N ALA A 297 7.79 7.27 -10.60
CA ALA A 297 7.79 7.55 -9.16
C ALA A 297 8.64 8.79 -8.82
N ALA A 298 9.83 8.92 -9.43
CA ALA A 298 10.68 10.08 -9.22
C ALA A 298 10.03 11.39 -9.73
N GLN A 299 9.35 11.35 -10.89
CA GLN A 299 8.64 12.52 -11.40
C GLN A 299 7.42 12.85 -10.55
N ASN A 300 6.63 11.84 -10.16
CA ASN A 300 5.48 12.03 -9.28
C ASN A 300 5.87 12.72 -7.97
N THR A 301 6.93 12.23 -7.33
CA THR A 301 7.44 12.84 -6.10
C THR A 301 7.86 14.29 -6.31
N ARG A 302 8.52 14.62 -7.43
CA ARG A 302 8.85 16.02 -7.74
C ARG A 302 7.61 16.88 -7.92
N MET A 303 6.60 16.37 -8.61
CA MET A 303 5.32 17.06 -8.82
C MET A 303 4.57 17.27 -7.50
N PHE A 304 4.62 16.33 -6.57
CA PHE A 304 4.11 16.52 -5.23
C PHE A 304 4.79 17.69 -4.49
N PHE A 305 6.11 17.79 -4.56
CA PHE A 305 6.81 18.92 -3.96
C PHE A 305 6.50 20.24 -4.68
N ILE A 306 6.31 20.24 -5.99
CA ILE A 306 5.93 21.45 -6.74
C ILE A 306 4.55 21.94 -6.28
N ILE A 307 3.55 21.05 -6.14
CA ILE A 307 2.21 21.46 -5.72
C ILE A 307 2.21 21.93 -4.25
N LEU A 308 2.94 21.26 -3.37
CA LEU A 308 3.13 21.71 -1.99
C LEU A 308 3.75 23.10 -1.93
N PHE A 309 4.83 23.33 -2.69
CA PHE A 309 5.48 24.63 -2.76
C PHE A 309 4.54 25.70 -3.30
N TYR A 310 3.75 25.39 -4.32
CA TYR A 310 2.75 26.29 -4.88
C TYR A 310 1.69 26.69 -3.83
N ILE A 311 1.15 25.71 -3.10
CA ILE A 311 0.17 25.97 -2.03
C ILE A 311 0.80 26.82 -0.90
N PHE A 312 2.06 26.55 -0.53
CA PHE A 312 2.78 27.39 0.44
C PHE A 312 2.98 28.81 -0.07
N LEU A 313 3.28 29.01 -1.35
CA LEU A 313 3.55 30.33 -1.90
C LEU A 313 2.30 31.22 -1.99
N PHE A 314 1.16 30.65 -2.36
CA PHE A 314 -0.08 31.38 -2.65
C PHE A 314 -1.19 31.17 -1.63
N GLY A 315 -1.03 30.24 -0.70
CA GLY A 315 -2.00 29.91 0.34
C GLY A 315 -1.79 30.67 1.65
N PRO A 316 -2.54 30.33 2.70
CA PRO A 316 -2.41 30.93 4.02
C PRO A 316 -1.21 30.35 4.78
N THR A 317 0.00 30.59 4.29
CA THR A 317 1.25 29.95 4.73
C THR A 317 1.47 30.02 6.23
N LEU A 318 1.27 31.20 6.85
CA LEU A 318 1.46 31.35 8.30
C LEU A 318 0.47 30.49 9.09
N PHE A 319 -0.79 30.41 8.63
CA PHE A 319 -1.78 29.54 9.26
C PHE A 319 -1.39 28.06 9.14
N ILE A 320 -0.95 27.61 7.96
CA ILE A 320 -0.49 26.23 7.72
C ILE A 320 0.69 25.89 8.64
N LEU A 321 1.66 26.79 8.79
CA LEU A 321 2.84 26.57 9.64
C LEU A 321 2.48 26.51 11.12
N ASN A 322 1.65 27.46 11.60
CA ASN A 322 1.22 27.49 12.99
C ASN A 322 0.39 26.25 13.34
N MET A 323 -0.61 25.95 12.51
CA MET A 323 -1.48 24.77 12.70
C MET A 323 -0.65 23.47 12.69
N GLY A 324 0.28 23.32 11.73
CA GLY A 324 1.14 22.15 11.68
C GLY A 324 2.07 22.01 12.87
N THR A 325 2.65 23.11 13.35
CA THR A 325 3.51 23.07 14.55
C THR A 325 2.72 22.59 15.76
N GLU A 326 1.55 23.15 15.97
CA GLU A 326 0.70 22.83 17.13
C GLU A 326 0.09 21.43 17.02
N ALA A 327 -0.40 21.04 15.82
CA ALA A 327 -0.91 19.70 15.57
C ALA A 327 0.17 18.61 15.71
N PHE A 328 1.44 18.92 15.40
CA PHE A 328 2.55 18.00 15.64
C PHE A 328 2.76 17.75 17.13
N GLY A 329 2.74 18.82 17.95
CA GLY A 329 2.79 18.70 19.41
C GLY A 329 1.60 17.88 19.96
N TYR A 330 0.39 18.17 19.47
CA TYR A 330 -0.81 17.43 19.82
C TYR A 330 -0.71 15.94 19.45
N MET A 331 -0.19 15.65 18.25
CA MET A 331 0.04 14.27 17.78
C MET A 331 0.99 13.51 18.70
N LEU A 332 2.12 14.10 19.07
CA LEU A 332 3.11 13.44 19.94
C LEU A 332 2.55 13.21 21.36
N THR A 333 1.84 14.18 21.92
CA THR A 333 1.24 14.08 23.25
C THR A 333 0.17 13.01 23.33
N ASN A 334 -0.64 12.86 22.28
CA ASN A 334 -1.76 11.92 22.24
C ASN A 334 -1.45 10.63 21.45
N PHE A 335 -0.20 10.40 21.05
CA PHE A 335 0.17 9.33 20.10
C PHE A 335 -0.32 7.95 20.54
N ILE A 336 -0.04 7.55 21.78
CA ILE A 336 -0.45 6.23 22.30
C ILE A 336 -1.97 6.13 22.36
N ARG A 337 -2.63 7.12 22.95
CA ARG A 337 -4.09 7.15 23.10
C ARG A 337 -4.79 7.02 21.75
N ASN A 338 -4.38 7.83 20.79
CA ASN A 338 -5.00 7.87 19.47
C ASN A 338 -4.66 6.65 18.60
N SER A 339 -3.49 6.03 18.81
CA SER A 339 -3.11 4.78 18.11
C SER A 339 -3.82 3.54 18.67
N THR A 340 -4.41 3.60 19.85
CA THR A 340 -5.08 2.47 20.54
C THR A 340 -6.56 2.70 20.75
N LEU A 341 -7.13 3.76 20.15
CA LEU A 341 -8.54 4.09 20.28
C LEU A 341 -9.40 3.04 19.55
N VAL A 342 -10.31 2.43 20.29
CA VAL A 342 -11.30 1.48 19.78
C VAL A 342 -12.68 1.85 20.33
N SER A 343 -13.75 1.45 19.66
CA SER A 343 -15.11 1.64 20.17
C SER A 343 -15.44 0.57 21.22
N THR A 344 -15.91 0.99 22.37
CA THR A 344 -16.39 0.10 23.44
C THR A 344 -17.89 0.32 23.65
N GLU A 345 -18.57 -0.61 24.34
CA GLU A 345 -20.01 -0.52 24.62
C GLU A 345 -20.39 0.70 25.46
N PHE A 346 -19.42 1.30 26.19
CA PHE A 346 -19.64 2.52 26.96
C PHE A 346 -19.60 3.79 26.11
N MET A 347 -19.20 3.69 24.83
CA MET A 347 -19.06 4.85 23.95
C MET A 347 -20.37 5.16 23.23
N SER A 348 -20.72 6.43 23.17
CA SER A 348 -21.92 6.93 22.50
C SER A 348 -21.80 6.93 20.97
N ASP A 349 -20.58 6.96 20.44
CA ASP A 349 -20.30 6.91 19.00
C ASP A 349 -19.40 5.74 18.63
N ARG A 350 -19.40 5.40 17.37
CA ARG A 350 -18.56 4.37 16.78
C ARG A 350 -17.55 4.96 15.79
N TRP A 351 -17.06 6.13 16.11
CA TRP A 351 -16.11 6.85 15.23
C TRP A 351 -14.87 6.02 14.91
N ALA A 352 -14.29 5.32 15.90
CA ALA A 352 -13.12 4.48 15.69
C ALA A 352 -13.38 3.32 14.74
N ASP A 353 -14.61 2.80 14.70
CA ASP A 353 -15.01 1.73 13.79
C ASP A 353 -14.94 2.16 12.33
N SER A 354 -15.40 3.38 12.06
CA SER A 354 -15.46 3.91 10.70
C SER A 354 -14.09 4.39 10.19
N TRP A 355 -13.16 4.70 11.09
CA TRP A 355 -11.86 5.28 10.73
C TRP A 355 -10.69 4.37 11.10
N ILE A 356 -10.32 4.29 12.37
CA ILE A 356 -9.09 3.60 12.80
C ILE A 356 -9.13 2.11 12.45
N ILE A 357 -10.23 1.44 12.82
CA ILE A 357 -10.35 -0.02 12.65
C ILE A 357 -10.36 -0.40 11.18
N VAL A 358 -11.10 0.34 10.35
CA VAL A 358 -11.15 0.11 8.91
C VAL A 358 -9.78 0.33 8.28
N TYR A 359 -9.07 1.42 8.63
CA TYR A 359 -7.73 1.67 8.13
C TYR A 359 -6.74 0.58 8.53
N MET A 360 -6.69 0.22 9.82
CA MET A 360 -5.76 -0.79 10.29
C MET A 360 -6.04 -2.16 9.67
N GLY A 361 -7.32 -2.53 9.53
CA GLY A 361 -7.73 -3.77 8.84
C GLY A 361 -7.28 -3.78 7.38
N ALA A 362 -7.50 -2.68 6.66
CA ALA A 362 -7.06 -2.53 5.27
C ALA A 362 -5.53 -2.62 5.14
N PHE A 363 -4.78 -1.99 6.05
CA PHE A 363 -3.32 -2.02 6.01
C PHE A 363 -2.75 -3.41 6.28
N PHE A 364 -3.36 -4.21 7.16
CA PHE A 364 -2.98 -5.61 7.34
C PHE A 364 -3.25 -6.45 6.10
N ALA A 365 -4.39 -6.26 5.45
CA ALA A 365 -4.70 -6.96 4.20
C ALA A 365 -3.75 -6.58 3.04
N TYR A 366 -3.26 -5.34 3.06
CA TYR A 366 -2.40 -4.79 2.02
C TYR A 366 -0.90 -4.89 2.34
N GLY A 367 -0.54 -5.12 3.59
CA GLY A 367 0.83 -5.17 4.08
C GLY A 367 1.71 -6.21 3.39
N PRO A 368 1.33 -7.49 3.33
CA PRO A 368 2.14 -8.51 2.67
C PRO A 368 2.40 -8.23 1.18
N PRO A 369 1.42 -7.84 0.34
CA PRO A 369 1.66 -7.41 -1.03
C PRO A 369 2.65 -6.27 -1.19
N ILE A 370 2.45 -5.17 -0.45
CA ILE A 370 3.37 -4.03 -0.48
C ILE A 370 4.74 -4.44 0.03
N GLY A 371 4.79 -5.21 1.13
CA GLY A 371 6.04 -5.73 1.68
C GLY A 371 6.83 -6.55 0.65
N LEU A 372 6.15 -7.40 -0.12
CA LEU A 372 6.78 -8.18 -1.19
C LEU A 372 7.41 -7.29 -2.28
N TYR A 373 6.75 -6.19 -2.59
CA TYR A 373 7.29 -5.18 -3.50
C TYR A 373 8.48 -4.45 -2.90
N LEU A 374 8.35 -3.94 -1.68
CA LEU A 374 9.40 -3.21 -0.97
C LEU A 374 10.65 -4.05 -0.75
N ALA A 375 10.51 -5.37 -0.53
CA ALA A 375 11.61 -6.29 -0.36
C ALA A 375 12.66 -6.18 -1.49
N ARG A 376 12.20 -6.04 -2.74
CA ARG A 376 13.06 -5.88 -3.92
C ARG A 376 13.93 -4.62 -3.89
N LEU A 377 13.50 -3.60 -3.15
CA LEU A 377 14.19 -2.31 -3.04
C LEU A 377 15.29 -2.34 -1.97
N GLY A 378 15.29 -3.37 -1.10
CA GLY A 378 16.12 -3.43 0.09
C GLY A 378 17.54 -3.92 -0.13
N LYS A 379 17.84 -4.58 -1.26
CA LYS A 379 19.16 -5.16 -1.53
C LYS A 379 20.29 -4.16 -1.30
N GLY A 380 21.33 -4.58 -0.57
CA GLY A 380 22.52 -3.78 -0.27
C GLY A 380 22.33 -2.70 0.81
N ARG A 381 21.13 -2.60 1.41
CA ARG A 381 20.84 -1.68 2.52
C ARG A 381 20.85 -2.43 3.85
N THR A 382 21.08 -1.71 4.95
CA THR A 382 20.87 -2.31 6.27
C THR A 382 19.38 -2.32 6.61
N VAL A 383 18.95 -3.23 7.48
CA VAL A 383 17.57 -3.30 7.99
C VAL A 383 17.13 -1.94 8.57
N ARG A 384 18.02 -1.27 9.32
CA ARG A 384 17.77 0.09 9.85
C ARG A 384 17.54 1.10 8.74
N GLN A 385 18.40 1.12 7.71
CA GLN A 385 18.21 2.01 6.56
C GLN A 385 16.90 1.69 5.83
N PHE A 386 16.55 0.40 5.72
CA PHE A 386 15.30 -0.02 5.09
C PHE A 386 14.09 0.50 5.86
N LEU A 387 14.05 0.32 7.17
CA LEU A 387 12.93 0.79 8.00
C LEU A 387 12.85 2.31 8.04
N LEU A 388 13.97 3.01 8.20
CA LEU A 388 13.97 4.48 8.18
C LEU A 388 13.47 5.04 6.85
N MET A 389 13.87 4.45 5.72
CA MET A 389 13.46 4.92 4.40
C MET A 389 12.02 4.56 4.06
N ASN A 390 11.51 3.41 4.49
CA ASN A 390 10.17 2.95 4.16
C ASN A 390 9.12 3.30 5.22
N VAL A 391 9.51 3.82 6.39
CA VAL A 391 8.60 4.25 7.46
C VAL A 391 8.68 5.76 7.68
N PHE A 392 9.83 6.24 8.16
CA PHE A 392 9.95 7.64 8.60
C PHE A 392 9.90 8.64 7.45
N ALA A 393 10.63 8.39 6.36
CA ALA A 393 10.69 9.33 5.24
C ALA A 393 9.31 9.53 4.58
N PRO A 394 8.53 8.49 4.24
CA PRO A 394 7.17 8.66 3.75
C PRO A 394 6.23 9.28 4.80
N SER A 395 6.35 8.89 6.09
CA SER A 395 5.50 9.46 7.14
C SER A 395 5.70 10.97 7.31
N MET A 396 6.94 11.45 7.21
CA MET A 396 7.23 12.89 7.24
C MET A 396 6.62 13.61 6.03
N PHE A 397 6.67 13.01 4.85
CA PHE A 397 6.02 13.56 3.68
C PHE A 397 4.50 13.60 3.83
N VAL A 398 3.90 12.53 4.33
CA VAL A 398 2.45 12.47 4.59
C VAL A 398 2.02 13.53 5.59
N TYR A 399 2.78 13.70 6.67
CA TYR A 399 2.50 14.77 7.63
C TYR A 399 2.53 16.16 6.97
N LEU A 400 3.56 16.42 6.16
CA LEU A 400 3.66 17.67 5.42
C LEU A 400 2.46 17.88 4.46
N TRP A 401 2.05 16.82 3.77
CA TRP A 401 0.91 16.85 2.84
C TRP A 401 -0.41 17.10 3.57
N ILE A 402 -0.73 16.29 4.56
CA ILE A 402 -1.98 16.39 5.36
C ILE A 402 -2.04 17.75 6.05
N ASN A 403 -0.93 18.21 6.65
CA ASN A 403 -0.91 19.53 7.25
C ASN A 403 -1.17 20.62 6.23
N THR A 404 -0.53 20.59 5.07
CA THR A 404 -0.67 21.63 4.06
C THR A 404 -2.11 21.70 3.52
N PHE A 405 -2.63 20.59 3.03
CA PHE A 405 -3.96 20.54 2.40
C PHE A 405 -5.09 20.55 3.43
N GLY A 406 -4.92 19.85 4.55
CA GLY A 406 -5.91 19.83 5.63
C GLY A 406 -6.04 21.18 6.31
N SER A 407 -4.92 21.84 6.64
CA SER A 407 -4.97 23.19 7.20
C SER A 407 -5.55 24.21 6.22
N LEU A 408 -5.27 24.07 4.92
CA LEU A 408 -5.88 24.89 3.87
C LEU A 408 -7.40 24.74 3.87
N ALA A 409 -7.91 23.51 3.90
CA ALA A 409 -9.33 23.20 3.92
C ALA A 409 -10.00 23.73 5.20
N ILE A 410 -9.37 23.53 6.36
CA ILE A 410 -9.81 24.06 7.66
C ILE A 410 -9.84 25.60 7.63
N TYR A 411 -8.83 26.24 7.07
CA TYR A 411 -8.79 27.70 6.93
C TYR A 411 -9.95 28.23 6.11
N TYR A 412 -10.24 27.62 4.96
CA TYR A 412 -11.38 28.03 4.11
C TYR A 412 -12.71 27.80 4.80
N GLN A 413 -12.89 26.65 5.48
CA GLN A 413 -14.11 26.37 6.25
C GLN A 413 -14.28 27.36 7.41
N TRP A 414 -13.22 27.61 8.18
CA TRP A 414 -13.24 28.49 9.35
C TRP A 414 -13.53 29.95 8.97
N LYS A 415 -12.91 30.44 7.91
CA LYS A 415 -13.09 31.80 7.43
C LYS A 415 -14.36 32.00 6.61
N ASN A 416 -15.18 30.97 6.43
CA ASN A 416 -16.37 30.97 5.57
C ASN A 416 -16.07 31.44 4.12
N LEU A 417 -14.85 31.18 3.64
CA LEU A 417 -14.45 31.46 2.27
C LEU A 417 -15.03 30.45 1.28
N VAL A 418 -15.12 29.20 1.72
CA VAL A 418 -15.79 28.08 1.05
C VAL A 418 -16.45 27.24 2.14
N ASP A 419 -17.69 26.86 1.96
CA ASP A 419 -18.33 25.84 2.82
C ASP A 419 -17.89 24.45 2.38
N VAL A 420 -16.64 24.10 2.79
CA VAL A 420 -15.99 22.85 2.42
C VAL A 420 -16.80 21.63 2.86
N TRP A 421 -17.45 21.73 4.04
CA TRP A 421 -18.28 20.64 4.56
C TRP A 421 -19.51 20.38 3.69
N SER A 422 -20.23 21.43 3.30
CA SER A 422 -21.37 21.30 2.40
C SER A 422 -20.96 20.70 1.04
N PHE A 423 -19.81 21.13 0.50
CA PHE A 423 -19.27 20.55 -0.73
C PHE A 423 -18.99 19.04 -0.59
N VAL A 424 -18.34 18.62 0.51
CA VAL A 424 -18.07 17.21 0.78
C VAL A 424 -19.38 16.40 0.83
N GLN A 425 -20.42 16.90 1.48
CA GLN A 425 -21.69 16.20 1.68
C GLN A 425 -22.56 16.14 0.42
N THR A 426 -22.51 17.17 -0.42
CA THR A 426 -23.44 17.31 -1.55
C THR A 426 -22.83 17.02 -2.91
N GLN A 427 -21.55 17.28 -3.09
CA GLN A 427 -20.88 17.20 -4.39
C GLN A 427 -19.72 16.17 -4.43
N GLY A 428 -19.38 15.59 -3.28
CA GLY A 428 -18.29 14.63 -3.15
C GLY A 428 -16.92 15.26 -2.92
N LEU A 429 -15.97 14.42 -2.49
CA LEU A 429 -14.60 14.85 -2.15
C LEU A 429 -13.84 15.41 -3.35
N GLU A 430 -14.02 14.82 -4.52
CA GLU A 430 -13.34 15.23 -5.76
C GLU A 430 -13.73 16.65 -6.19
N SER A 431 -15.01 16.99 -6.08
CA SER A 431 -15.50 18.35 -6.38
C SER A 431 -15.01 19.36 -5.34
N THR A 432 -14.86 18.92 -4.09
CA THR A 432 -14.31 19.73 -3.00
C THR A 432 -12.86 20.13 -3.26
N VAL A 433 -12.03 19.19 -3.71
CA VAL A 433 -10.63 19.50 -4.09
C VAL A 433 -10.59 20.58 -5.18
N ILE A 434 -11.42 20.43 -6.22
CA ILE A 434 -11.51 21.41 -7.31
C ILE A 434 -11.97 22.75 -6.77
N GLY A 435 -13.02 22.78 -5.93
CA GLY A 435 -13.56 24.00 -5.30
C GLY A 435 -12.52 24.79 -4.51
N ILE A 436 -11.56 24.10 -3.89
CA ILE A 436 -10.42 24.74 -3.21
C ILE A 436 -9.37 25.25 -4.21
N LEU A 437 -8.97 24.40 -5.20
CA LEU A 437 -7.93 24.77 -6.16
C LEU A 437 -8.33 25.94 -7.06
N GLN A 438 -9.63 26.12 -7.32
CA GLN A 438 -10.17 27.28 -8.07
C GLN A 438 -9.85 28.62 -7.43
N ARG A 439 -9.61 28.69 -6.14
CA ARG A 439 -9.34 29.92 -5.40
C ARG A 439 -7.89 30.41 -5.53
N PHE A 440 -7.04 29.60 -6.14
CA PHE A 440 -5.64 29.94 -6.34
C PHE A 440 -5.41 30.71 -7.65
N PRO A 441 -4.35 31.55 -7.72
CA PRO A 441 -3.90 32.14 -8.98
C PRO A 441 -3.65 31.05 -10.02
N PHE A 442 -3.90 31.36 -11.30
CA PHE A 442 -3.72 30.40 -12.39
C PHE A 442 -4.43 29.06 -12.21
N SER A 443 -5.63 29.08 -11.60
CA SER A 443 -6.39 27.88 -11.21
C SER A 443 -6.56 26.86 -12.34
N MET A 444 -6.80 27.30 -13.58
CA MET A 444 -6.92 26.41 -14.74
C MET A 444 -5.63 25.60 -14.97
N ALA A 445 -4.48 26.26 -14.93
CA ALA A 445 -3.18 25.58 -15.08
C ALA A 445 -2.89 24.66 -13.88
N LEU A 446 -3.26 25.07 -12.67
CA LEU A 446 -3.13 24.27 -11.45
C LEU A 446 -3.98 23.01 -11.52
N ILE A 447 -5.23 23.09 -11.99
CA ILE A 447 -6.13 21.94 -12.12
C ILE A 447 -5.63 21.00 -13.21
N VAL A 448 -5.16 21.50 -14.35
CA VAL A 448 -4.52 20.66 -15.38
C VAL A 448 -3.30 19.95 -14.83
N PHE A 449 -2.45 20.66 -14.08
CA PHE A 449 -1.29 20.05 -13.40
C PHE A 449 -1.74 18.98 -12.40
N PHE A 450 -2.81 19.23 -11.64
CA PHE A 450 -3.37 18.29 -10.68
C PHE A 450 -3.91 17.02 -11.37
N VAL A 451 -4.55 17.12 -12.55
CA VAL A 451 -4.96 15.96 -13.37
C VAL A 451 -3.75 15.10 -13.73
N ILE A 452 -2.64 15.72 -14.17
CA ILE A 452 -1.41 15.00 -14.52
C ILE A 452 -0.83 14.29 -13.29
N VAL A 453 -0.77 15.00 -12.14
CA VAL A 453 -0.31 14.42 -10.87
C VAL A 453 -1.19 13.23 -10.47
N THR A 454 -2.50 13.37 -10.58
CA THR A 454 -3.47 12.32 -10.24
C THR A 454 -3.27 11.07 -11.09
N MET A 455 -3.13 11.23 -12.41
CA MET A 455 -2.88 10.12 -13.33
C MET A 455 -1.55 9.41 -13.03
N ILE A 456 -0.47 10.16 -12.82
CA ILE A 456 0.84 9.57 -12.52
C ILE A 456 0.85 8.91 -11.15
N SER A 457 0.19 9.50 -10.14
CA SER A 457 0.05 8.92 -8.80
C SER A 457 -0.67 7.59 -8.84
N PHE A 458 -1.75 7.50 -9.61
CA PHE A 458 -2.46 6.26 -9.84
C PHE A 458 -1.56 5.19 -10.47
N VAL A 459 -0.85 5.52 -11.55
CA VAL A 459 0.02 4.57 -12.24
C VAL A 459 1.14 4.08 -11.31
N THR A 460 1.74 4.97 -10.53
CA THR A 460 2.83 4.61 -9.60
C THR A 460 2.38 3.78 -8.41
N LEU A 461 1.09 3.74 -8.10
CA LEU A 461 0.48 2.80 -7.15
C LEU A 461 0.19 1.45 -7.82
N VAL A 462 -0.45 1.46 -9.00
CA VAL A 462 -0.98 0.24 -9.62
C VAL A 462 0.10 -0.61 -10.28
N ASP A 463 1.17 -0.01 -10.82
CA ASP A 463 2.30 -0.74 -11.41
C ASP A 463 2.95 -1.73 -10.42
N PRO A 464 3.35 -1.33 -9.20
CA PRO A 464 3.81 -2.24 -8.17
C PRO A 464 2.86 -3.38 -7.90
N MET A 465 1.57 -3.08 -7.78
CA MET A 465 0.53 -4.06 -7.47
C MET A 465 0.36 -5.08 -8.59
N THR A 466 0.31 -4.64 -9.83
CA THR A 466 0.26 -5.51 -11.00
C THR A 466 1.50 -6.42 -11.09
N SER A 467 2.67 -5.88 -10.72
CA SER A 467 3.91 -6.67 -10.65
C SER A 467 3.86 -7.73 -9.54
N VAL A 468 3.27 -7.39 -8.38
CA VAL A 468 3.08 -8.34 -7.26
C VAL A 468 2.07 -9.42 -7.63
N LEU A 469 0.93 -9.07 -8.25
CA LEU A 469 -0.06 -10.03 -8.75
C LEU A 469 0.61 -11.05 -9.69
N ALA A 470 1.40 -10.57 -10.65
CA ALA A 470 2.13 -11.43 -11.56
C ALA A 470 3.19 -12.29 -10.84
N THR A 471 3.86 -11.75 -9.80
CA THR A 471 4.84 -12.48 -9.00
C THR A 471 4.19 -13.61 -8.19
N ILE A 472 3.08 -13.34 -7.48
CA ILE A 472 2.34 -14.34 -6.71
C ILE A 472 1.76 -15.43 -7.63
N SER A 473 1.43 -15.07 -8.86
CA SER A 473 0.91 -15.99 -9.88
C SER A 473 2.00 -16.84 -10.56
N THR A 474 3.29 -16.67 -10.21
CA THR A 474 4.42 -17.35 -10.86
C THR A 474 5.17 -18.21 -9.85
N LYS A 475 5.42 -19.49 -10.19
CA LYS A 475 6.19 -20.41 -9.36
C LYS A 475 7.68 -20.06 -9.35
N GLY A 476 8.32 -20.15 -8.17
CA GLY A 476 9.77 -20.16 -8.02
C GLY A 476 10.51 -18.91 -8.49
N ILE A 477 9.85 -17.75 -8.52
CA ILE A 477 10.46 -16.51 -8.96
C ILE A 477 11.45 -15.97 -7.90
N SER A 478 12.65 -15.60 -8.32
CA SER A 478 13.64 -14.98 -7.44
C SER A 478 13.38 -13.47 -7.27
N ALA A 479 14.00 -12.86 -6.24
CA ALA A 479 13.84 -11.44 -5.97
C ALA A 479 14.42 -10.53 -7.08
N GLU A 480 15.38 -11.04 -7.83
CA GLU A 480 16.07 -10.32 -8.93
C GLU A 480 15.33 -10.45 -10.26
N GLU A 481 14.41 -11.39 -10.38
CA GLU A 481 13.64 -11.65 -11.59
C GLU A 481 12.34 -10.87 -11.64
N GLU A 482 11.93 -10.53 -12.85
CA GLU A 482 10.59 -9.99 -13.11
C GLU A 482 9.62 -11.08 -13.56
N ALA A 483 8.38 -10.99 -13.09
CA ALA A 483 7.30 -11.85 -13.53
C ALA A 483 7.02 -11.68 -15.02
N PRO A 484 6.47 -12.71 -15.69
CA PRO A 484 6.14 -12.67 -17.11
C PRO A 484 5.25 -11.49 -17.48
N LYS A 485 5.59 -10.79 -18.56
CA LYS A 485 4.85 -9.59 -19.02
C LYS A 485 3.38 -9.89 -19.32
N PHE A 486 3.08 -11.07 -19.87
CA PHE A 486 1.72 -11.44 -20.18
C PHE A 486 0.81 -11.49 -18.95
N LEU A 487 1.35 -11.90 -17.78
CA LEU A 487 0.59 -11.89 -16.51
C LEU A 487 0.32 -10.47 -16.04
N LYS A 488 1.26 -9.55 -16.23
CA LYS A 488 1.04 -8.13 -15.92
C LYS A 488 -0.07 -7.53 -16.80
N VAL A 489 -0.07 -7.86 -18.10
CA VAL A 489 -1.12 -7.42 -19.05
C VAL A 489 -2.46 -8.07 -18.70
N LEU A 490 -2.47 -9.37 -18.38
CA LEU A 490 -3.69 -10.09 -18.00
C LEU A 490 -4.35 -9.50 -16.75
N TRP A 491 -3.57 -9.32 -15.67
CA TRP A 491 -4.08 -8.74 -14.43
C TRP A 491 -4.48 -7.28 -14.61
N GLY A 492 -3.66 -6.49 -15.30
CA GLY A 492 -3.96 -5.08 -15.56
C GLY A 492 -5.21 -4.91 -16.43
N GLY A 493 -5.33 -5.67 -17.51
CA GLY A 493 -6.50 -5.64 -18.37
C GLY A 493 -7.79 -6.09 -17.66
N ASN A 494 -7.69 -7.13 -16.82
CA ASN A 494 -8.81 -7.59 -16.00
C ASN A 494 -9.31 -6.49 -15.04
N MET A 495 -8.39 -5.89 -14.27
CA MET A 495 -8.73 -4.81 -13.32
C MET A 495 -9.32 -3.58 -14.02
N GLY A 496 -8.74 -3.19 -15.18
CA GLY A 496 -9.26 -2.08 -15.97
C GLY A 496 -10.63 -2.35 -16.58
N GLY A 497 -10.84 -3.58 -17.07
CA GLY A 497 -12.14 -4.00 -17.60
C GLY A 497 -13.25 -4.01 -16.56
N VAL A 498 -12.92 -4.42 -15.34
CA VAL A 498 -13.85 -4.39 -14.20
C VAL A 498 -14.24 -2.98 -13.82
N ALA A 499 -13.29 -2.06 -13.78
CA ALA A 499 -13.55 -0.67 -13.43
C ALA A 499 -14.44 0.07 -14.48
N LEU A 500 -14.58 -0.49 -15.68
CA LEU A 500 -15.53 -0.02 -16.70
C LEU A 500 -16.93 -0.58 -16.49
N ALA A 501 -17.07 -1.69 -15.76
CA ALA A 501 -18.33 -2.37 -15.53
C ALA A 501 -19.03 -1.94 -14.22
N VAL A 502 -18.29 -1.31 -13.32
CA VAL A 502 -18.76 -0.73 -12.05
C VAL A 502 -18.87 0.78 -12.16
#